data_34d880482da17b1d34a6e03c17abdf25
#
_entry.id   34d880482da17b1d34a6e03c17abdf25
#
_cell.length_a   1.000
_cell.length_b   1.000
_cell.length_c   1.000
_cell.angle_alpha   90.00
_cell.angle_beta   90.00
_cell.angle_gamma   90.00
#
_symmetry.space_group_name_H-M   'P 1'
#
loop_
_entity.id
_entity.type
_entity.pdbx_description
1 polymer ?
#
loop_
_entity_poly.entity_id
_entity_poly.type
_entity_poly.pdbx_seq_one_letter_code
_entity_poly.pdbx_strand_id
1 'polypeptide(L)'
;MATNKTNFKQKLTRKQIFNGLFIALILLLLFVPAAKAFMLQGLMEIGLFKPNLTYKTETANTHLSSIKFKNAKGEIISLADLKGKIIFLNFWATWCPPCLAEMPSVNKLYEQFKNDPEVVFLLVDADSDFTKAQAYMDRKKYKLPVYNFASNLPETIFKGSLPTTIVFDKKGRVSFNGEGAANYSNPKFITFINQLKELKN
;
A
#
# COMPACT_ATOMS: atom_id res chain seq x y z
N MET A 1 54.50 42.38 -11.80
CA MET A 1 53.96 41.29 -11.01
C MET A 1 52.83 40.69 -11.80
N ALA A 2 53.08 39.55 -12.44
CA ALA A 2 52.09 38.84 -13.25
C ALA A 2 51.50 37.69 -12.40
N THR A 3 50.21 37.79 -12.05
CA THR A 3 49.50 36.72 -11.33
C THR A 3 49.07 35.62 -12.30
N ASN A 4 49.76 34.51 -12.21
CA ASN A 4 49.51 33.30 -12.99
C ASN A 4 48.23 32.62 -12.50
N LYS A 5 47.10 32.83 -13.21
CA LYS A 5 45.85 32.08 -12.99
C LYS A 5 46.00 30.70 -13.62
N THR A 6 46.43 29.72 -12.84
CA THR A 6 46.42 28.31 -13.24
C THR A 6 44.95 27.83 -13.36
N ASN A 7 44.49 27.70 -14.59
CA ASN A 7 43.23 27.01 -14.92
C ASN A 7 43.39 25.51 -14.65
N PHE A 8 43.01 25.08 -13.43
CA PHE A 8 42.99 23.65 -13.04
C PHE A 8 41.72 22.98 -13.57
N LYS A 9 41.67 22.75 -14.89
CA LYS A 9 40.70 21.83 -15.48
C LYS A 9 41.18 20.40 -15.23
N GLN A 10 40.92 19.86 -14.03
CA GLN A 10 41.12 18.44 -13.78
C GLN A 10 40.18 17.64 -14.69
N LYS A 11 40.72 16.92 -15.70
CA LYS A 11 40.00 15.93 -16.47
C LYS A 11 39.57 14.81 -15.50
N LEU A 12 38.27 14.78 -15.15
CA LEU A 12 37.75 13.68 -14.36
C LEU A 12 38.05 12.34 -15.06
N THR A 13 38.71 11.44 -14.36
CA THR A 13 38.96 10.09 -14.89
C THR A 13 37.65 9.33 -14.93
N ARG A 14 37.51 8.38 -15.89
CA ARG A 14 36.32 7.51 -16.03
C ARG A 14 35.93 6.85 -14.69
N LYS A 15 36.92 6.49 -13.86
CA LYS A 15 36.76 5.92 -12.53
C LYS A 15 36.14 6.92 -11.54
N GLN A 16 36.52 8.19 -11.58
CA GLN A 16 35.97 9.24 -10.69
C GLN A 16 34.52 9.56 -11.06
N ILE A 17 34.20 9.58 -12.36
CA ILE A 17 32.80 9.77 -12.84
C ILE A 17 31.94 8.61 -12.38
N PHE A 18 32.44 7.36 -12.55
CA PHE A 18 31.68 6.17 -12.11
C PHE A 18 31.44 6.15 -10.59
N ASN A 19 32.47 6.47 -9.79
CA ASN A 19 32.33 6.57 -8.34
C ASN A 19 31.35 7.69 -7.93
N GLY A 20 31.42 8.84 -8.60
CA GLY A 20 30.49 9.96 -8.35
C GLY A 20 29.04 9.58 -8.64
N LEU A 21 28.78 8.92 -9.78
CA LEU A 21 27.45 8.42 -10.14
C LEU A 21 26.95 7.36 -9.15
N PHE A 22 27.84 6.48 -8.70
CA PHE A 22 27.49 5.45 -7.71
C PHE A 22 27.11 6.06 -6.36
N ILE A 23 27.87 7.04 -5.88
CA ILE A 23 27.55 7.77 -4.65
C ILE A 23 26.23 8.53 -4.81
N ALA A 24 26.02 9.21 -5.94
CA ALA A 24 24.78 9.92 -6.21
C ALA A 24 23.56 8.98 -6.21
N LEU A 25 23.70 7.78 -6.79
CA LEU A 25 22.67 6.76 -6.77
C LEU A 25 22.36 6.29 -5.33
N ILE A 26 23.38 6.04 -4.51
CA ILE A 26 23.20 5.68 -3.10
C ILE A 26 22.47 6.79 -2.34
N LEU A 27 22.89 8.03 -2.50
CA LEU A 27 22.24 9.17 -1.86
C LEU A 27 20.79 9.32 -2.29
N LEU A 28 20.50 9.15 -3.59
CA LEU A 28 19.13 9.17 -4.12
C LEU A 28 18.28 8.06 -3.47
N LEU A 29 18.80 6.84 -3.35
CA LEU A 29 18.09 5.73 -2.70
C LEU A 29 17.93 5.95 -1.19
N LEU A 30 18.85 6.66 -0.52
CA LEU A 30 18.75 6.93 0.91
C LEU A 30 17.77 8.05 1.25
N PHE A 31 17.70 9.10 0.43
CA PHE A 31 16.97 10.32 0.77
C PHE A 31 15.67 10.53 0.00
N VAL A 32 15.46 9.85 -1.14
CA VAL A 32 14.24 10.00 -1.95
C VAL A 32 13.27 8.84 -1.73
N PRO A 33 12.14 9.06 -1.02
CA PRO A 33 11.14 7.99 -0.76
C PRO A 33 10.60 7.33 -2.03
N ALA A 34 10.41 8.13 -3.10
CA ALA A 34 9.93 7.61 -4.37
C ALA A 34 10.94 6.65 -5.04
N ALA A 35 12.25 6.88 -4.89
CA ALA A 35 13.27 6.00 -5.42
C ALA A 35 13.29 4.65 -4.68
N LYS A 36 13.12 4.69 -3.35
CA LYS A 36 12.96 3.46 -2.54
C LYS A 36 11.73 2.66 -2.97
N ALA A 37 10.59 3.34 -3.13
CA ALA A 37 9.36 2.70 -3.57
C ALA A 37 9.50 2.07 -4.96
N PHE A 38 10.16 2.75 -5.90
CA PHE A 38 10.40 2.23 -7.25
C PHE A 38 11.29 0.98 -7.23
N MET A 39 12.36 0.99 -6.43
CA MET A 39 13.24 -0.19 -6.27
C MET A 39 12.46 -1.37 -5.67
N LEU A 40 11.70 -1.14 -4.59
CA LEU A 40 10.87 -2.17 -3.95
C LEU A 40 9.82 -2.71 -4.92
N GLN A 41 9.20 -1.85 -5.73
CA GLN A 41 8.23 -2.26 -6.75
C GLN A 41 8.87 -3.23 -7.76
N GLY A 42 10.06 -2.94 -8.27
CA GLY A 42 10.78 -3.84 -9.16
C GLY A 42 11.05 -5.21 -8.52
N LEU A 43 11.43 -5.25 -7.24
CA LEU A 43 11.62 -6.49 -6.50
C LEU A 43 10.30 -7.27 -6.30
N MET A 44 9.19 -6.57 -6.14
CA MET A 44 7.86 -7.20 -6.03
C MET A 44 7.41 -7.84 -7.36
N GLU A 45 7.71 -7.20 -8.50
CA GLU A 45 7.36 -7.74 -9.83
C GLU A 45 8.08 -9.06 -10.13
N ILE A 46 9.32 -9.24 -9.69
CA ILE A 46 10.06 -10.52 -9.83
C ILE A 46 9.64 -11.57 -8.78
N GLY A 47 8.64 -11.27 -7.95
CA GLY A 47 7.97 -12.22 -7.05
C GLY A 47 8.63 -12.44 -5.69
N LEU A 48 9.51 -11.54 -5.24
CA LEU A 48 10.17 -11.64 -3.92
C LEU A 48 9.22 -11.33 -2.75
N PHE A 49 8.14 -10.56 -2.98
CA PHE A 49 7.18 -10.16 -1.95
C PHE A 49 5.80 -10.76 -2.26
N LYS A 50 5.62 -12.04 -1.96
CA LYS A 50 4.33 -12.72 -2.09
C LYS A 50 3.57 -12.61 -0.77
N PRO A 51 2.26 -12.30 -0.79
CA PRO A 51 1.46 -12.36 0.42
C PRO A 51 1.47 -13.78 0.97
N ASN A 52 1.74 -13.92 2.26
CA ASN A 52 1.74 -15.22 2.92
C ASN A 52 0.30 -15.59 3.27
N LEU A 53 -0.34 -16.39 2.41
CA LEU A 53 -1.72 -16.83 2.57
C LEU A 53 -1.79 -17.96 3.63
N THR A 54 -1.53 -17.61 4.89
CA THR A 54 -1.85 -18.54 5.99
C THR A 54 -3.31 -18.36 6.33
N TYR A 55 -4.15 -19.36 6.06
CA TYR A 55 -5.56 -19.39 6.47
C TYR A 55 -5.63 -19.40 8.00
N LYS A 56 -5.57 -18.25 8.62
CA LYS A 56 -5.95 -18.08 10.02
C LYS A 56 -7.35 -17.52 10.05
N THR A 57 -8.34 -18.42 10.10
CA THR A 57 -9.70 -18.02 10.44
C THR A 57 -9.71 -17.74 11.95
N GLU A 58 -9.19 -16.60 12.35
CA GLU A 58 -9.40 -16.13 13.71
C GLU A 58 -10.80 -15.52 13.76
N THR A 59 -11.65 -16.11 14.56
CA THR A 59 -12.88 -15.46 15.03
C THR A 59 -12.45 -14.27 15.88
N ALA A 60 -12.05 -13.17 15.22
CA ALA A 60 -11.93 -11.93 15.93
C ALA A 60 -13.35 -11.61 16.45
N ASN A 61 -13.55 -11.71 17.77
CA ASN A 61 -14.67 -11.09 18.48
C ASN A 61 -14.53 -9.56 18.40
N THR A 62 -14.26 -9.08 17.19
CA THR A 62 -14.08 -7.66 16.90
C THR A 62 -15.48 -7.11 16.70
N HIS A 63 -15.87 -6.17 17.53
CA HIS A 63 -17.10 -5.42 17.32
C HIS A 63 -16.98 -4.60 16.03
N LEU A 64 -17.23 -5.22 14.88
CA LEU A 64 -17.10 -4.57 13.56
C LEU A 64 -17.92 -3.29 13.46
N SER A 65 -18.99 -3.16 14.25
CA SER A 65 -19.83 -1.95 14.34
C SER A 65 -19.08 -0.74 14.92
N SER A 66 -18.06 -0.96 15.75
CA SER A 66 -17.26 0.12 16.31
C SER A 66 -16.18 0.65 15.34
N ILE A 67 -15.86 -0.11 14.29
CA ILE A 67 -14.82 0.24 13.33
C ILE A 67 -15.45 1.01 12.18
N LYS A 68 -15.11 2.30 12.10
CA LYS A 68 -15.70 3.23 11.13
C LYS A 68 -14.63 3.99 10.37
N PHE A 69 -14.89 4.20 9.10
CA PHE A 69 -14.07 5.01 8.20
C PHE A 69 -14.93 6.07 7.53
N LYS A 70 -14.33 7.16 7.08
CA LYS A 70 -15.03 8.22 6.33
C LYS A 70 -14.33 8.44 4.99
N ASN A 71 -15.10 8.71 3.95
CA ASN A 71 -14.56 9.10 2.65
C ASN A 71 -14.40 10.62 2.54
N ALA A 72 -13.90 11.10 1.40
CA ALA A 72 -13.68 12.53 1.15
C ALA A 72 -14.96 13.38 1.15
N LYS A 73 -16.15 12.77 0.98
CA LYS A 73 -17.45 13.44 1.06
C LYS A 73 -17.98 13.53 2.50
N GLY A 74 -17.26 12.94 3.48
CA GLY A 74 -17.70 12.85 4.86
C GLY A 74 -18.66 11.69 5.14
N GLU A 75 -18.95 10.85 4.14
CA GLU A 75 -19.80 9.67 4.32
C GLU A 75 -19.07 8.64 5.18
N ILE A 76 -19.74 8.19 6.24
CA ILE A 76 -19.20 7.22 7.18
C ILE A 76 -19.67 5.82 6.80
N ILE A 77 -18.75 4.87 6.78
CA ILE A 77 -19.02 3.46 6.59
C ILE A 77 -18.50 2.68 7.81
N SER A 78 -19.32 1.77 8.36
CA SER A 78 -18.92 0.81 9.38
C SER A 78 -18.56 -0.51 8.73
N LEU A 79 -17.60 -1.26 9.28
CA LEU A 79 -17.33 -2.63 8.80
C LEU A 79 -18.55 -3.53 8.96
N ALA A 80 -19.42 -3.28 9.93
CA ALA A 80 -20.66 -4.04 10.12
C ALA A 80 -21.67 -3.84 8.97
N ASP A 81 -21.68 -2.66 8.34
CA ASP A 81 -22.54 -2.33 7.19
C ASP A 81 -22.13 -3.12 5.93
N LEU A 82 -20.93 -3.66 5.93
CA LEU A 82 -20.36 -4.45 4.85
C LEU A 82 -20.46 -5.96 5.06
N LYS A 83 -21.21 -6.40 6.07
CA LYS A 83 -21.46 -7.83 6.28
C LYS A 83 -22.08 -8.46 5.02
N GLY A 84 -21.65 -9.66 4.68
CA GLY A 84 -22.01 -10.35 3.45
C GLY A 84 -21.07 -10.03 2.28
N LYS A 85 -20.11 -9.11 2.46
CA LYS A 85 -19.10 -8.78 1.46
C LYS A 85 -17.70 -9.19 1.91
N ILE A 86 -16.82 -9.36 0.94
CA ILE A 86 -15.38 -9.49 1.17
C ILE A 86 -14.83 -8.07 1.27
N ILE A 87 -14.09 -7.77 2.32
CA ILE A 87 -13.53 -6.44 2.54
C ILE A 87 -12.01 -6.53 2.44
N PHE A 88 -11.44 -5.85 1.45
CA PHE A 88 -10.01 -5.59 1.34
C PHE A 88 -9.72 -4.26 2.04
N LEU A 89 -9.18 -4.32 3.25
CA LEU A 89 -8.84 -3.17 4.07
C LEU A 89 -7.31 -3.00 4.07
N ASN A 90 -6.84 -1.86 3.57
CA ASN A 90 -5.40 -1.56 3.52
C ASN A 90 -5.11 -0.22 4.21
N PHE A 91 -4.19 -0.24 5.16
CA PHE A 91 -3.68 0.94 5.84
C PHE A 91 -2.37 1.38 5.19
N TRP A 92 -2.30 2.63 4.77
CA TRP A 92 -1.18 3.17 4.02
C TRP A 92 -0.93 4.65 4.33
N ALA A 93 0.16 5.23 3.83
CA ALA A 93 0.44 6.66 3.90
C ALA A 93 1.27 7.13 2.70
N THR A 94 1.15 8.42 2.37
CA THR A 94 1.84 9.01 1.20
C THR A 94 3.36 9.09 1.35
N TRP A 95 3.87 9.08 2.57
CA TRP A 95 5.30 9.10 2.92
C TRP A 95 5.91 7.72 3.14
N CYS A 96 5.11 6.65 3.10
CA CYS A 96 5.53 5.29 3.39
C CYS A 96 6.04 4.58 2.11
N PRO A 97 7.37 4.42 1.90
CA PRO A 97 7.90 3.85 0.66
C PRO A 97 7.39 2.43 0.35
N PRO A 98 7.32 1.48 1.33
CA PRO A 98 6.76 0.16 1.05
C PRO A 98 5.27 0.21 0.70
N CYS A 99 4.48 1.14 1.28
CA CYS A 99 3.08 1.35 0.89
C CYS A 99 2.98 1.78 -0.59
N LEU A 100 3.81 2.77 -0.98
CA LEU A 100 3.83 3.27 -2.35
C LEU A 100 4.28 2.20 -3.35
N ALA A 101 5.14 1.26 -2.91
CA ALA A 101 5.62 0.16 -3.74
C ALA A 101 4.52 -0.87 -4.04
N GLU A 102 3.60 -1.15 -3.10
CA GLU A 102 2.51 -2.12 -3.31
C GLU A 102 1.32 -1.54 -4.09
N MET A 103 1.11 -0.21 -4.08
CA MET A 103 -0.05 0.44 -4.69
C MET A 103 -0.33 0.05 -6.15
N PRO A 104 0.67 -0.14 -7.05
CA PRO A 104 0.39 -0.62 -8.40
C PRO A 104 -0.31 -1.99 -8.41
N SER A 105 0.07 -2.89 -7.50
CA SER A 105 -0.54 -4.22 -7.39
C SER A 105 -1.93 -4.16 -6.76
N VAL A 106 -2.12 -3.29 -5.77
CA VAL A 106 -3.43 -3.00 -5.17
C VAL A 106 -4.38 -2.42 -6.22
N ASN A 107 -3.89 -1.47 -7.05
CA ASN A 107 -4.70 -0.91 -8.13
C ASN A 107 -5.08 -1.95 -9.18
N LYS A 108 -4.16 -2.84 -9.57
CA LYS A 108 -4.48 -3.95 -10.50
C LYS A 108 -5.54 -4.88 -9.92
N LEU A 109 -5.45 -5.21 -8.63
CA LEU A 109 -6.47 -6.00 -7.94
C LEU A 109 -7.82 -5.28 -7.91
N TYR A 110 -7.82 -3.99 -7.56
CA TYR A 110 -9.03 -3.16 -7.55
C TYR A 110 -9.70 -3.11 -8.92
N GLU A 111 -8.96 -2.85 -9.99
CA GLU A 111 -9.50 -2.80 -11.35
C GLU A 111 -10.19 -4.12 -11.75
N GLN A 112 -9.73 -5.24 -11.21
CA GLN A 112 -10.32 -6.56 -11.46
C GLN A 112 -11.66 -6.75 -10.73
N PHE A 113 -11.81 -6.20 -9.52
CA PHE A 113 -12.96 -6.41 -8.66
C PHE A 113 -13.86 -5.18 -8.44
N LYS A 114 -13.53 -4.01 -8.98
CA LYS A 114 -14.27 -2.75 -8.75
C LYS A 114 -15.75 -2.79 -9.12
N ASN A 115 -16.14 -3.65 -10.06
CA ASN A 115 -17.51 -3.83 -10.49
C ASN A 115 -18.17 -5.06 -9.83
N ASP A 116 -17.47 -5.75 -8.95
CA ASP A 116 -18.00 -6.91 -8.23
C ASP A 116 -18.72 -6.42 -6.94
N PRO A 117 -20.05 -6.62 -6.84
CA PRO A 117 -20.81 -6.13 -5.69
C PRO A 117 -20.47 -6.86 -4.38
N GLU A 118 -19.78 -8.01 -4.46
CA GLU A 118 -19.40 -8.81 -3.31
C GLU A 118 -18.05 -8.39 -2.71
N VAL A 119 -17.26 -7.53 -3.39
CA VAL A 119 -15.91 -7.13 -2.95
C VAL A 119 -15.84 -5.63 -2.73
N VAL A 120 -15.41 -5.23 -1.55
CA VAL A 120 -15.24 -3.83 -1.17
C VAL A 120 -13.79 -3.53 -0.83
N PHE A 121 -13.29 -2.40 -1.35
CA PHE A 121 -11.94 -1.91 -1.04
C PHE A 121 -12.03 -0.68 -0.14
N LEU A 122 -11.24 -0.69 0.94
CA LEU A 122 -11.09 0.43 1.87
C LEU A 122 -9.60 0.74 1.98
N LEU A 123 -9.13 1.80 1.29
CA LEU A 123 -7.75 2.28 1.37
C LEU A 123 -7.72 3.41 2.40
N VAL A 124 -7.30 3.08 3.62
CA VAL A 124 -7.32 4.01 4.76
C VAL A 124 -5.98 4.73 4.87
N ASP A 125 -6.00 6.04 4.65
CA ASP A 125 -4.85 6.91 4.84
C ASP A 125 -4.59 7.12 6.32
N ALA A 126 -3.41 6.69 6.78
CA ALA A 126 -3.02 6.76 8.18
C ALA A 126 -2.77 8.19 8.69
N ASP A 127 -2.47 9.13 7.79
CA ASP A 127 -2.30 10.54 8.12
C ASP A 127 -3.64 11.28 8.23
N SER A 128 -4.73 10.67 7.74
CA SER A 128 -6.04 11.30 7.63
C SER A 128 -6.03 12.61 6.83
N ASP A 129 -5.15 12.72 5.83
CA ASP A 129 -5.00 13.88 4.95
C ASP A 129 -5.52 13.56 3.53
N PHE A 130 -6.84 13.70 3.34
CA PHE A 130 -7.47 13.45 2.04
C PHE A 130 -6.81 14.20 0.89
N THR A 131 -6.33 15.43 1.12
CA THR A 131 -5.75 16.25 0.07
C THR A 131 -4.47 15.61 -0.47
N LYS A 132 -3.58 15.17 0.42
CA LYS A 132 -2.34 14.49 0.01
C LYS A 132 -2.61 13.11 -0.59
N ALA A 133 -3.48 12.34 0.04
CA ALA A 133 -3.84 11.00 -0.42
C ALA A 133 -4.47 11.06 -1.82
N GLN A 134 -5.43 11.95 -2.05
CA GLN A 134 -6.08 12.12 -3.35
C GLN A 134 -5.10 12.63 -4.42
N ALA A 135 -4.26 13.62 -4.08
CA ALA A 135 -3.23 14.12 -5.01
C ALA A 135 -2.24 13.00 -5.43
N TYR A 136 -1.93 12.06 -4.54
CA TYR A 136 -1.14 10.88 -4.91
C TYR A 136 -1.90 9.98 -5.88
N MET A 137 -3.18 9.66 -5.61
CA MET A 137 -4.00 8.83 -6.49
C MET A 137 -4.15 9.44 -7.89
N ASP A 138 -4.42 10.74 -7.97
CA ASP A 138 -4.59 11.47 -9.23
C ASP A 138 -3.30 11.49 -10.06
N ARG A 139 -2.17 11.77 -9.42
CA ARG A 139 -0.84 11.75 -10.08
C ARG A 139 -0.50 10.38 -10.65
N LYS A 140 -0.90 9.30 -9.95
CA LYS A 140 -0.69 7.92 -10.38
C LYS A 140 -1.80 7.39 -11.29
N LYS A 141 -2.86 8.18 -11.49
CA LYS A 141 -4.09 7.79 -12.24
C LYS A 141 -4.77 6.55 -11.66
N TYR A 142 -4.68 6.37 -10.34
CA TYR A 142 -5.37 5.30 -9.62
C TYR A 142 -6.78 5.76 -9.26
N LYS A 143 -7.76 4.85 -9.38
CA LYS A 143 -9.15 5.08 -8.99
C LYS A 143 -9.51 4.40 -7.67
N LEU A 144 -8.50 4.17 -6.85
CA LEU A 144 -8.65 3.55 -5.53
C LEU A 144 -9.45 4.45 -4.59
N PRO A 145 -10.44 3.92 -3.89
CA PRO A 145 -11.23 4.70 -2.95
C PRO A 145 -10.43 4.99 -1.68
N VAL A 146 -10.28 6.27 -1.33
CA VAL A 146 -9.54 6.71 -0.14
C VAL A 146 -10.49 6.97 1.01
N TYR A 147 -10.11 6.48 2.18
CA TYR A 147 -10.80 6.67 3.45
C TYR A 147 -9.84 7.18 4.52
N ASN A 148 -10.39 7.81 5.55
CA ASN A 148 -9.71 8.18 6.78
C ASN A 148 -10.37 7.50 7.97
N PHE A 149 -9.71 7.49 9.12
CA PHE A 149 -10.28 7.00 10.37
C PHE A 149 -11.50 7.85 10.77
N ALA A 150 -12.57 7.18 11.21
CA ALA A 150 -13.75 7.80 11.81
C ALA A 150 -14.05 7.23 13.20
N SER A 151 -13.21 6.30 13.69
CA SER A 151 -13.24 5.73 15.04
C SER A 151 -11.83 5.31 15.45
N ASN A 152 -11.63 5.09 16.75
CA ASN A 152 -10.46 4.36 17.22
C ASN A 152 -10.51 2.92 16.75
N LEU A 153 -9.36 2.35 16.40
CA LEU A 153 -9.26 0.97 15.98
C LEU A 153 -8.68 0.09 17.11
N PRO A 154 -9.22 -1.12 17.30
CA PRO A 154 -8.58 -2.11 18.16
C PRO A 154 -7.18 -2.48 17.62
N GLU A 155 -6.23 -2.73 18.51
CA GLU A 155 -4.89 -3.21 18.13
C GLU A 155 -4.92 -4.55 17.40
N THR A 156 -5.96 -5.36 17.57
CA THR A 156 -6.20 -6.59 16.81
C THR A 156 -6.42 -6.34 15.31
N ILE A 157 -6.82 -5.10 14.95
CA ILE A 157 -7.04 -4.66 13.57
C ILE A 157 -5.86 -3.84 13.07
N PHE A 158 -5.38 -2.88 13.84
CA PHE A 158 -4.28 -2.03 13.40
C PHE A 158 -3.38 -1.62 14.57
N LYS A 159 -2.11 -2.01 14.49
CA LYS A 159 -1.07 -1.73 15.49
C LYS A 159 -0.20 -0.53 15.14
N GLY A 160 -0.54 0.22 14.08
CA GLY A 160 0.28 1.34 13.60
C GLY A 160 1.39 0.96 12.62
N SER A 161 1.52 -0.32 12.23
CA SER A 161 2.48 -0.77 11.21
C SER A 161 1.98 -0.46 9.80
N LEU A 162 2.84 0.07 8.91
CA LEU A 162 2.48 0.41 7.54
C LEU A 162 3.42 -0.25 6.51
N PRO A 163 2.88 -0.78 5.41
CA PRO A 163 1.46 -1.03 5.18
C PRO A 163 0.95 -2.23 5.99
N THR A 164 -0.34 -2.22 6.29
CA THR A 164 -1.05 -3.39 6.83
C THR A 164 -2.28 -3.65 5.98
N THR A 165 -2.45 -4.89 5.53
CA THR A 165 -3.62 -5.32 4.76
C THR A 165 -4.37 -6.41 5.49
N ILE A 166 -5.67 -6.23 5.63
CA ILE A 166 -6.58 -7.22 6.21
C ILE A 166 -7.66 -7.55 5.19
N VAL A 167 -7.97 -8.83 5.03
CA VAL A 167 -9.14 -9.27 4.26
C VAL A 167 -10.13 -9.94 5.20
N PHE A 168 -11.36 -9.42 5.18
CA PHE A 168 -12.48 -10.04 5.88
C PHE A 168 -13.32 -10.86 4.89
N ASP A 169 -13.81 -12.00 5.35
CA ASP A 169 -14.76 -12.81 4.61
C ASP A 169 -16.21 -12.27 4.76
N LYS A 170 -17.17 -12.89 4.09
CA LYS A 170 -18.60 -12.52 4.13
C LYS A 170 -19.19 -12.56 5.54
N LYS A 171 -18.63 -13.37 6.45
CA LYS A 171 -19.04 -13.45 7.86
C LYS A 171 -18.40 -12.39 8.75
N GLY A 172 -17.52 -11.56 8.18
CA GLY A 172 -16.75 -10.53 8.92
C GLY A 172 -15.57 -11.12 9.71
N ARG A 173 -15.12 -12.33 9.38
CA ARG A 173 -13.94 -12.95 10.01
C ARG A 173 -12.69 -12.55 9.25
N VAL A 174 -11.60 -12.35 9.97
CA VAL A 174 -10.27 -12.09 9.34
C VAL A 174 -9.81 -13.36 8.64
N SER A 175 -9.69 -13.30 7.32
CA SER A 175 -9.20 -14.39 6.47
C SER A 175 -7.77 -14.19 5.98
N PHE A 176 -7.28 -12.94 6.04
CA PHE A 176 -5.89 -12.59 5.77
C PHE A 176 -5.52 -11.37 6.63
N ASN A 177 -4.31 -11.40 7.19
CA ASN A 177 -3.70 -10.26 7.87
C ASN A 177 -2.21 -10.27 7.51
N GLY A 178 -1.77 -9.24 6.79
CA GLY A 178 -0.39 -9.10 6.33
C GLY A 178 0.17 -7.74 6.69
N GLU A 179 1.32 -7.72 7.36
CA GLU A 179 2.11 -6.52 7.61
C GLU A 179 3.27 -6.46 6.61
N GLY A 180 3.59 -5.25 6.14
CA GLY A 180 4.60 -5.03 5.11
C GLY A 180 4.07 -5.17 3.69
N ALA A 181 4.87 -4.67 2.72
CA ALA A 181 4.47 -4.61 1.32
C ALA A 181 4.35 -5.99 0.67
N ALA A 182 3.29 -6.20 -0.11
CA ALA A 182 3.07 -7.43 -0.85
C ALA A 182 2.50 -7.18 -2.26
N ASN A 183 2.66 -8.17 -3.15
CA ASN A 183 2.10 -8.13 -4.49
C ASN A 183 0.69 -8.73 -4.50
N TYR A 184 -0.33 -7.90 -4.39
CA TYR A 184 -1.74 -8.29 -4.37
C TYR A 184 -2.32 -8.64 -5.76
N SER A 185 -1.63 -8.30 -6.86
CA SER A 185 -2.01 -8.75 -8.20
C SER A 185 -1.50 -10.17 -8.53
N ASN A 186 -0.89 -10.86 -7.58
CA ASN A 186 -0.44 -12.23 -7.73
C ASN A 186 -1.63 -13.16 -7.97
N PRO A 187 -1.58 -14.09 -8.96
CA PRO A 187 -2.68 -15.01 -9.24
C PRO A 187 -3.18 -15.80 -8.03
N LYS A 188 -2.29 -16.18 -7.10
CA LYS A 188 -2.68 -16.89 -5.87
C LYS A 188 -3.57 -16.03 -4.97
N PHE A 189 -3.29 -14.70 -4.86
CA PHE A 189 -4.11 -13.80 -4.07
C PHE A 189 -5.47 -13.55 -4.73
N ILE A 190 -5.51 -13.42 -6.05
CA ILE A 190 -6.75 -13.31 -6.82
C ILE A 190 -7.61 -14.57 -6.63
N THR A 191 -6.99 -15.76 -6.73
CA THR A 191 -7.67 -17.04 -6.45
C THR A 191 -8.21 -17.08 -5.02
N PHE A 192 -7.44 -16.60 -4.04
CA PHE A 192 -7.88 -16.52 -2.65
C PHE A 192 -9.13 -15.65 -2.49
N ILE A 193 -9.18 -14.45 -3.08
CA ILE A 193 -10.38 -13.59 -3.06
C ILE A 193 -11.58 -14.33 -3.70
N ASN A 194 -11.40 -15.01 -4.84
CA ASN A 194 -12.46 -15.76 -5.49
C ASN A 194 -12.94 -16.94 -4.62
N GLN A 195 -12.05 -17.66 -3.95
CA GLN A 195 -12.43 -18.72 -3.01
C GLN A 195 -13.27 -18.19 -1.85
N LEU A 196 -12.96 -17.00 -1.31
CA LEU A 196 -13.77 -16.37 -0.27
C LEU A 196 -15.19 -16.05 -0.76
N LYS A 197 -15.38 -15.76 -2.07
CA LYS A 197 -16.71 -15.52 -2.66
C LYS A 197 -17.56 -16.77 -2.67
N GLU A 198 -16.95 -17.94 -2.89
CA GLU A 198 -17.64 -19.23 -2.94
C GLU A 198 -18.07 -19.74 -1.56
N LEU A 199 -17.51 -19.17 -0.47
CA LEU A 199 -17.91 -19.52 0.89
C LEU A 199 -19.37 -19.12 1.12
N LYS A 200 -20.22 -20.09 1.46
CA LYS A 200 -21.63 -19.83 1.83
C LYS A 200 -21.70 -18.99 3.11
N ASN A 201 -22.63 -18.05 3.13
CA ASN A 201 -22.96 -17.21 4.30
C ASN A 201 -23.40 -18.05 5.50
#